data_4b81ba4b36e32027c723b0e640e819ac
#
_entry.id   4b81ba4b36e32027c723b0e640e819ac
#
_cell.length_a   1.000
_cell.length_b   1.000
_cell.length_c   1.000
_cell.angle_alpha   90.00
_cell.angle_beta   90.00
_cell.angle_gamma   90.00
#
_symmetry.space_group_name_H-M   'P 1'
#
loop_
_entity.id
_entity.type
_entity.pdbx_description
1 polymer ?
#
loop_
_entity_poly.entity_id
_entity_poly.type
_entity_poly.pdbx_seq_one_letter_code
_entity_poly.pdbx_strand_id
1 'polypeptide(L)'
;MKKIFMLLLLAGVTTQFSNAQKVMGFNETNAPKETDWEKQFDAQIKSSNMDEWMRFLSSHPHHVGSPQDKANAEYMLNLFKQWGYQAEIATYYVLFPTPKTRMLELLGAKPYKAKLDEGILKEDKTTGQKTEQLPSYNAYSADGDITAELVFVNRGIPADYDELERMGVDVKGKIVIAKYGGSWRGIKPKVAAE
;
A
#
# COMPACT_ATOMS: atom_id res chain seq x y z
N MET A 1 58.65 -37.14 -19.59
CA MET A 1 57.89 -37.75 -18.51
C MET A 1 57.76 -36.83 -17.24
N LYS A 2 58.84 -36.16 -16.80
CA LYS A 2 58.79 -35.28 -15.61
C LYS A 2 57.84 -34.03 -15.73
N LYS A 3 57.63 -33.48 -16.94
CA LYS A 3 56.74 -32.29 -17.15
C LYS A 3 55.29 -32.64 -17.17
N ILE A 4 54.89 -33.85 -17.54
CA ILE A 4 53.46 -34.30 -17.52
C ILE A 4 52.99 -34.57 -16.09
N PHE A 5 53.90 -35.07 -15.23
CA PHE A 5 53.58 -35.34 -13.82
C PHE A 5 53.35 -34.05 -13.02
N MET A 6 54.05 -32.96 -13.37
CA MET A 6 53.88 -31.66 -12.72
C MET A 6 52.57 -30.95 -13.14
N LEU A 7 52.07 -31.19 -14.38
CA LEU A 7 50.78 -30.66 -14.85
C LEU A 7 49.59 -31.37 -14.18
N LEU A 8 49.71 -32.66 -13.91
CA LEU A 8 48.70 -33.45 -13.20
C LEU A 8 48.60 -33.08 -11.71
N LEU A 9 49.72 -32.67 -11.09
CA LEU A 9 49.69 -32.17 -9.69
C LEU A 9 49.07 -30.77 -9.57
N LEU A 10 49.20 -29.91 -10.57
CA LEU A 10 48.58 -28.60 -10.60
C LEU A 10 47.04 -28.66 -10.84
N ALA A 11 46.59 -29.68 -11.62
CA ALA A 11 45.15 -29.89 -11.87
C ALA A 11 44.39 -30.45 -10.65
N GLY A 12 45.11 -31.08 -9.71
CA GLY A 12 44.51 -31.65 -8.49
C GLY A 12 44.27 -30.65 -7.35
N VAL A 13 44.80 -29.43 -7.45
CA VAL A 13 44.69 -28.42 -6.37
C VAL A 13 43.56 -27.40 -6.59
N THR A 14 42.89 -27.41 -7.74
CA THR A 14 41.82 -26.45 -8.07
C THR A 14 40.41 -26.92 -7.73
N THR A 15 40.26 -28.03 -7.05
CA THR A 15 38.96 -28.48 -6.59
C THR A 15 38.83 -28.28 -5.08
N GLN A 16 37.84 -27.54 -4.69
CA GLN A 16 37.27 -27.45 -3.35
C GLN A 16 37.50 -26.13 -2.62
N PHE A 17 37.12 -25.00 -3.19
CA PHE A 17 36.47 -23.98 -2.37
C PHE A 17 35.01 -23.86 -2.83
N SER A 18 34.23 -24.88 -2.56
CA SER A 18 32.78 -24.70 -2.41
C SER A 18 32.61 -23.87 -1.15
N ASN A 19 32.55 -22.54 -1.30
CA ASN A 19 32.03 -21.69 -0.24
C ASN A 19 30.56 -22.11 -0.06
N ALA A 20 30.34 -23.07 0.82
CA ALA A 20 29.00 -23.28 1.35
C ALA A 20 28.54 -21.93 1.90
N GLN A 21 27.51 -21.37 1.29
CA GLN A 21 26.95 -20.10 1.71
C GLN A 21 26.57 -20.24 3.19
N LYS A 22 27.27 -19.50 4.07
CA LYS A 22 26.98 -19.57 5.50
C LYS A 22 25.60 -18.98 5.73
N VAL A 23 24.69 -19.79 6.27
CA VAL A 23 23.37 -19.32 6.70
C VAL A 23 23.56 -18.44 7.92
N MET A 24 23.23 -17.16 7.82
CA MET A 24 23.44 -16.18 8.89
C MET A 24 22.63 -16.57 10.14
N GLY A 25 23.29 -16.61 11.29
CA GLY A 25 22.65 -16.95 12.56
C GLY A 25 22.65 -18.45 12.90
N PHE A 26 23.11 -19.32 11.98
CA PHE A 26 23.17 -20.77 12.20
C PHE A 26 24.61 -21.27 12.17
N ASN A 27 24.92 -22.24 13.06
CA ASN A 27 26.19 -22.96 13.04
C ASN A 27 26.18 -24.04 11.93
N GLU A 28 27.35 -24.60 11.64
CA GLU A 28 27.55 -25.61 10.57
C GLU A 28 26.67 -26.86 10.75
N THR A 29 26.31 -27.19 11.99
CA THR A 29 25.45 -28.36 12.28
C THR A 29 23.97 -28.08 11.98
N ASN A 30 23.50 -26.87 12.25
CA ASN A 30 22.09 -26.50 12.12
C ASN A 30 21.75 -25.86 10.77
N ALA A 31 22.73 -25.28 10.06
CA ALA A 31 22.52 -24.63 8.78
C ALA A 31 21.87 -25.55 7.70
N PRO A 32 22.22 -26.84 7.56
CA PRO A 32 21.54 -27.71 6.62
C PRO A 32 20.05 -27.88 6.92
N LYS A 33 19.67 -28.00 8.19
CA LYS A 33 18.27 -28.14 8.61
C LYS A 33 17.47 -26.88 8.34
N GLU A 34 18.05 -25.72 8.57
CA GLU A 34 17.45 -24.43 8.23
C GLU A 34 17.24 -24.31 6.72
N THR A 35 18.25 -24.60 5.93
CA THR A 35 18.16 -24.60 4.46
C THR A 35 17.04 -25.54 3.95
N ASP A 36 16.85 -26.68 4.58
CA ASP A 36 15.78 -27.59 4.21
C ASP A 36 14.39 -27.05 4.59
N TRP A 37 14.26 -26.34 5.71
CA TRP A 37 13.03 -25.67 6.09
C TRP A 37 12.73 -24.49 5.15
N GLU A 38 13.72 -23.69 4.78
CA GLU A 38 13.57 -22.60 3.82
C GLU A 38 13.08 -23.15 2.47
N LYS A 39 13.66 -24.24 1.97
CA LYS A 39 13.20 -24.89 0.72
C LYS A 39 11.76 -25.40 0.82
N GLN A 40 11.39 -25.99 1.97
CA GLN A 40 10.02 -26.44 2.18
C GLN A 40 9.04 -25.26 2.22
N PHE A 41 9.41 -24.15 2.86
CA PHE A 41 8.66 -22.92 2.86
C PHE A 41 8.48 -22.36 1.46
N ASP A 42 9.57 -22.20 0.71
CA ASP A 42 9.54 -21.71 -0.66
C ASP A 42 8.65 -22.57 -1.57
N ALA A 43 8.66 -23.88 -1.38
CA ALA A 43 7.81 -24.80 -2.12
C ALA A 43 6.31 -24.64 -1.83
N GLN A 44 5.94 -24.03 -0.69
CA GLN A 44 4.56 -23.73 -0.33
C GLN A 44 4.08 -22.39 -0.92
N ILE A 45 4.99 -21.50 -1.30
CA ILE A 45 4.64 -20.20 -1.90
C ILE A 45 4.21 -20.43 -3.34
N LYS A 46 2.90 -20.32 -3.60
CA LYS A 46 2.31 -20.49 -4.93
C LYS A 46 1.63 -19.21 -5.37
N SER A 47 2.05 -18.67 -6.51
CA SER A 47 1.43 -17.47 -7.09
C SER A 47 -0.07 -17.64 -7.34
N SER A 48 -0.53 -18.85 -7.64
CA SER A 48 -1.95 -19.16 -7.80
C SER A 48 -2.77 -18.91 -6.54
N ASN A 49 -2.21 -19.24 -5.35
CA ASN A 49 -2.89 -18.99 -4.08
C ASN A 49 -2.99 -17.49 -3.82
N MET A 50 -1.92 -16.72 -4.11
CA MET A 50 -1.91 -15.27 -3.96
C MET A 50 -2.94 -14.60 -4.88
N ASP A 51 -3.04 -15.05 -6.15
CA ASP A 51 -4.04 -14.57 -7.08
C ASP A 51 -5.47 -14.86 -6.59
N GLU A 52 -5.75 -16.08 -6.13
CA GLU A 52 -7.05 -16.48 -5.59
C GLU A 52 -7.44 -15.63 -4.37
N TRP A 53 -6.55 -15.51 -3.39
CA TRP A 53 -6.82 -14.74 -2.17
C TRP A 53 -7.02 -13.26 -2.47
N MET A 54 -6.16 -12.67 -3.29
CA MET A 54 -6.28 -11.27 -3.70
C MET A 54 -7.60 -11.05 -4.45
N ARG A 55 -7.95 -11.92 -5.37
CA ARG A 55 -9.19 -11.85 -6.16
C ARG A 55 -10.44 -11.90 -5.27
N PHE A 56 -10.46 -12.77 -4.26
CA PHE A 56 -11.57 -12.84 -3.32
C PHE A 56 -11.63 -11.59 -2.44
N LEU A 57 -10.54 -11.27 -1.76
CA LEU A 57 -10.47 -10.19 -0.77
C LEU A 57 -10.71 -8.80 -1.37
N SER A 58 -10.38 -8.60 -2.65
CA SER A 58 -10.59 -7.33 -3.37
C SER A 58 -11.83 -7.31 -4.28
N SER A 59 -12.65 -8.36 -4.26
CA SER A 59 -13.77 -8.51 -5.20
C SER A 59 -14.88 -7.46 -5.03
N HIS A 60 -15.01 -6.90 -3.83
CA HIS A 60 -16.04 -5.91 -3.50
C HIS A 60 -15.45 -4.80 -2.64
N PRO A 61 -16.04 -3.58 -2.65
CA PRO A 61 -15.75 -2.57 -1.64
C PRO A 61 -16.04 -3.13 -0.24
N HIS A 62 -15.13 -2.89 0.71
CA HIS A 62 -15.23 -3.46 2.05
C HIS A 62 -14.69 -2.49 3.10
N HIS A 63 -15.46 -1.48 3.43
CA HIS A 63 -15.12 -0.60 4.54
C HIS A 63 -15.37 -1.27 5.90
N VAL A 64 -14.79 -0.72 6.95
CA VAL A 64 -14.94 -1.20 8.33
C VAL A 64 -16.42 -1.41 8.68
N GLY A 65 -16.77 -2.63 9.09
CA GLY A 65 -18.12 -3.01 9.50
C GLY A 65 -19.11 -3.25 8.35
N SER A 66 -18.67 -3.26 7.09
CA SER A 66 -19.53 -3.63 5.96
C SER A 66 -19.76 -5.15 5.89
N PRO A 67 -20.82 -5.62 5.23
CA PRO A 67 -21.04 -7.05 5.00
C PRO A 67 -19.87 -7.76 4.32
N GLN A 68 -19.21 -7.11 3.34
CA GLN A 68 -18.06 -7.71 2.70
C GLN A 68 -16.82 -7.75 3.60
N ASP A 69 -16.61 -6.76 4.46
CA ASP A 69 -15.56 -6.78 5.48
C ASP A 69 -15.70 -8.02 6.38
N LYS A 70 -16.92 -8.29 6.85
CA LYS A 70 -17.23 -9.51 7.60
C LYS A 70 -16.97 -10.78 6.77
N ALA A 71 -17.40 -10.84 5.53
CA ALA A 71 -17.18 -11.98 4.65
C ALA A 71 -15.69 -12.24 4.42
N ASN A 72 -14.88 -11.19 4.28
CA ASN A 72 -13.43 -11.28 4.17
C ASN A 72 -12.80 -11.85 5.46
N ALA A 73 -13.25 -11.39 6.63
CA ALA A 73 -12.78 -11.92 7.92
C ALA A 73 -13.15 -13.42 8.09
N GLU A 74 -14.37 -13.81 7.72
CA GLU A 74 -14.81 -15.21 7.75
C GLU A 74 -14.04 -16.09 6.77
N TYR A 75 -13.73 -15.58 5.58
CA TYR A 75 -12.89 -16.27 4.60
C TYR A 75 -11.48 -16.53 5.15
N MET A 76 -10.83 -15.53 5.71
CA MET A 76 -9.51 -15.68 6.35
C MET A 76 -9.55 -16.65 7.51
N LEU A 77 -10.58 -16.56 8.39
CA LEU A 77 -10.76 -17.50 9.49
C LEU A 77 -10.83 -18.95 9.02
N ASN A 78 -11.59 -19.21 7.95
CA ASN A 78 -11.74 -20.54 7.39
C ASN A 78 -10.42 -21.06 6.82
N LEU A 79 -9.63 -20.24 6.14
CA LEU A 79 -8.30 -20.61 5.67
C LEU A 79 -7.36 -20.98 6.81
N PHE A 80 -7.30 -20.18 7.87
CA PHE A 80 -6.47 -20.49 9.05
C PHE A 80 -6.87 -21.82 9.69
N LYS A 81 -8.17 -22.09 9.82
CA LYS A 81 -8.65 -23.37 10.35
C LYS A 81 -8.30 -24.55 9.44
N GLN A 82 -8.41 -24.38 8.11
CA GLN A 82 -8.00 -25.40 7.13
C GLN A 82 -6.50 -25.72 7.21
N TRP A 83 -5.67 -24.73 7.54
CA TRP A 83 -4.24 -24.92 7.76
C TRP A 83 -3.88 -25.47 9.13
N GLY A 84 -4.88 -25.80 9.97
CA GLY A 84 -4.69 -26.42 11.27
C GLY A 84 -4.48 -25.45 12.44
N TYR A 85 -4.68 -24.14 12.22
CA TYR A 85 -4.58 -23.15 13.30
C TYR A 85 -5.87 -23.13 14.13
N GLN A 86 -5.71 -22.89 15.44
CA GLN A 86 -6.80 -22.47 16.31
C GLN A 86 -6.98 -20.97 16.13
N ALA A 87 -8.05 -20.57 15.45
CA ALA A 87 -8.29 -19.19 15.10
C ALA A 87 -9.74 -18.78 15.41
N GLU A 88 -9.90 -17.51 15.80
CA GLU A 88 -11.20 -16.88 16.08
C GLU A 88 -11.21 -15.43 15.55
N ILE A 89 -12.41 -14.88 15.41
CA ILE A 89 -12.60 -13.45 15.07
C ILE A 89 -12.84 -12.70 16.37
N ALA A 90 -11.93 -11.77 16.71
CA ALA A 90 -12.14 -10.81 17.79
C ALA A 90 -12.91 -9.59 17.24
N THR A 91 -14.09 -9.33 17.77
CA THR A 91 -14.92 -8.20 17.33
C THR A 91 -14.73 -6.99 18.24
N TYR A 92 -14.47 -5.83 17.63
CA TYR A 92 -14.33 -4.56 18.31
C TYR A 92 -15.33 -3.55 17.75
N TYR A 93 -15.92 -2.72 18.62
CA TYR A 93 -16.75 -1.61 18.23
C TYR A 93 -15.92 -0.33 18.20
N VAL A 94 -15.84 0.29 17.04
CA VAL A 94 -15.01 1.47 16.82
C VAL A 94 -15.83 2.62 16.25
N LEU A 95 -15.44 3.86 16.59
CA LEU A 95 -15.96 5.06 15.92
C LEU A 95 -15.26 5.20 14.58
N PHE A 96 -16.02 5.13 13.50
CA PHE A 96 -15.52 5.24 12.15
C PHE A 96 -16.12 6.46 11.46
N PRO A 97 -15.31 7.49 11.11
CA PRO A 97 -15.82 8.71 10.50
C PRO A 97 -16.27 8.46 9.06
N THR A 98 -17.47 8.90 8.75
CA THR A 98 -18.03 8.89 7.39
C THR A 98 -18.61 10.25 7.05
N PRO A 99 -18.53 10.72 5.79
CA PRO A 99 -19.03 12.02 5.42
C PRO A 99 -20.56 12.00 5.33
N LYS A 100 -21.20 13.03 5.89
CA LYS A 100 -22.63 13.26 5.74
C LYS A 100 -22.94 14.05 4.47
N THR A 101 -22.19 15.12 4.24
CA THR A 101 -22.31 16.00 3.07
C THR A 101 -20.93 16.33 2.56
N ARG A 102 -20.78 16.35 1.24
CA ARG A 102 -19.57 16.76 0.55
C ARG A 102 -19.93 17.66 -0.61
N MET A 103 -19.28 18.78 -0.72
CA MET A 103 -19.47 19.71 -1.82
C MET A 103 -18.15 20.40 -2.13
N LEU A 104 -17.83 20.52 -3.40
CA LEU A 104 -16.70 21.32 -3.90
C LEU A 104 -17.13 22.01 -5.18
N GLU A 105 -17.12 23.32 -5.14
CA GLU A 105 -17.56 24.17 -6.26
C GLU A 105 -16.52 25.26 -6.53
N LEU A 106 -16.24 25.51 -7.79
CA LEU A 106 -15.50 26.69 -8.25
C LEU A 106 -16.53 27.77 -8.61
N LEU A 107 -16.47 28.89 -7.91
CA LEU A 107 -17.34 30.05 -8.16
C LEU A 107 -16.65 31.03 -9.12
N GLY A 108 -17.42 31.83 -9.84
CA GLY A 108 -16.90 32.86 -10.74
C GLY A 108 -17.54 32.82 -12.13
N ALA A 109 -16.86 33.42 -13.11
CA ALA A 109 -17.39 33.58 -14.46
C ALA A 109 -17.64 32.24 -15.20
N LYS A 110 -16.94 31.19 -14.82
CA LYS A 110 -17.15 29.81 -15.30
C LYS A 110 -17.29 28.88 -14.11
N PRO A 111 -18.51 28.83 -13.53
CA PRO A 111 -18.72 28.00 -12.35
C PRO A 111 -18.56 26.52 -12.70
N TYR A 112 -18.02 25.73 -11.76
CA TYR A 112 -17.84 24.31 -11.92
C TYR A 112 -18.13 23.59 -10.61
N LYS A 113 -18.97 22.57 -10.66
CA LYS A 113 -19.21 21.67 -9.53
C LYS A 113 -18.44 20.37 -9.73
N ALA A 114 -17.54 20.09 -8.81
CA ALA A 114 -16.71 18.90 -8.87
C ALA A 114 -17.54 17.63 -8.66
N LYS A 115 -17.31 16.64 -9.48
CA LYS A 115 -17.78 15.28 -9.23
C LYS A 115 -16.84 14.65 -8.19
N LEU A 116 -17.38 14.37 -7.00
CA LEU A 116 -16.64 13.78 -5.90
C LEU A 116 -16.75 12.25 -5.90
N ASP A 117 -16.91 11.65 -7.08
CA ASP A 117 -16.99 10.22 -7.30
C ASP A 117 -15.78 9.75 -8.10
N GLU A 118 -15.29 8.56 -7.75
CA GLU A 118 -14.24 7.90 -8.51
C GLU A 118 -14.78 7.35 -9.82
N GLY A 119 -13.97 7.43 -10.87
CA GLY A 119 -14.30 6.92 -12.18
C GLY A 119 -14.32 5.39 -12.24
N ILE A 120 -15.09 4.84 -13.17
CA ILE A 120 -15.08 3.41 -13.47
C ILE A 120 -13.92 3.12 -14.42
N LEU A 121 -13.07 2.15 -14.08
CA LEU A 121 -11.99 1.66 -14.91
C LEU A 121 -12.52 0.52 -15.80
N LYS A 122 -12.26 0.59 -17.09
CA LYS A 122 -12.69 -0.45 -18.04
C LYS A 122 -12.03 -1.80 -17.79
N GLU A 123 -10.79 -1.76 -17.33
CA GLU A 123 -9.93 -2.90 -17.04
C GLU A 123 -10.32 -3.61 -15.75
N ASP A 124 -11.02 -2.92 -14.86
CA ASP A 124 -11.44 -3.44 -13.56
C ASP A 124 -12.93 -3.22 -13.33
N LYS A 125 -13.70 -4.29 -13.54
CA LYS A 125 -15.15 -4.29 -13.38
C LYS A 125 -15.60 -4.04 -11.93
N THR A 126 -14.75 -4.29 -10.95
CA THR A 126 -15.08 -4.07 -9.52
C THR A 126 -15.25 -2.60 -9.20
N THR A 127 -14.58 -1.70 -9.93
CA THR A 127 -14.69 -0.24 -9.75
C THR A 127 -16.10 0.33 -10.01
N GLY A 128 -16.95 -0.44 -10.70
CA GLY A 128 -18.36 -0.08 -10.93
C GLY A 128 -19.31 -0.41 -9.77
N GLN A 129 -18.83 -1.15 -8.77
CA GLN A 129 -19.64 -1.55 -7.60
C GLN A 129 -19.80 -0.38 -6.64
N LYS A 130 -21.06 0.01 -6.38
CA LYS A 130 -21.38 1.17 -5.52
C LYS A 130 -22.04 0.81 -4.19
N THR A 131 -22.49 -0.44 -4.00
CA THR A 131 -23.33 -0.84 -2.86
C THR A 131 -22.59 -0.69 -1.56
N GLU A 132 -21.43 -1.01 -1.32
CA GLU A 132 -20.69 -0.83 -0.05
C GLU A 132 -19.54 0.18 -0.18
N GLN A 133 -19.50 0.91 -1.28
CA GLN A 133 -18.48 1.91 -1.51
C GLN A 133 -18.75 3.16 -0.67
N LEU A 134 -17.80 3.51 0.19
CA LEU A 134 -17.81 4.83 0.81
C LEU A 134 -17.53 5.92 -0.23
N PRO A 135 -18.14 7.09 -0.08
CA PRO A 135 -17.80 8.23 -0.92
C PRO A 135 -16.36 8.68 -0.68
N SER A 136 -15.74 9.31 -1.69
CA SER A 136 -14.40 9.88 -1.54
C SER A 136 -14.38 10.98 -0.48
N TYR A 137 -13.54 10.86 0.53
CA TYR A 137 -13.35 11.83 1.61
C TYR A 137 -12.00 11.65 2.29
N ASN A 138 -11.62 12.60 3.12
CA ASN A 138 -10.46 12.47 3.99
C ASN A 138 -10.94 12.14 5.41
N ALA A 139 -10.68 10.93 5.87
CA ALA A 139 -11.01 10.50 7.23
C ALA A 139 -10.32 11.42 8.25
N TYR A 140 -11.05 11.74 9.33
CA TYR A 140 -10.58 12.64 10.41
C TYR A 140 -10.26 14.08 9.97
N SER A 141 -10.73 14.53 8.81
CA SER A 141 -10.71 15.95 8.45
C SER A 141 -11.75 16.72 9.25
N ALA A 142 -11.55 18.03 9.38
CA ALA A 142 -12.52 18.91 10.05
C ALA A 142 -13.80 19.07 9.21
N ASP A 143 -14.92 19.24 9.89
CA ASP A 143 -16.15 19.73 9.28
C ASP A 143 -16.02 21.24 8.97
N GLY A 144 -16.65 21.69 7.90
CA GLY A 144 -16.65 23.09 7.53
C GLY A 144 -17.50 23.40 6.32
N ASP A 145 -17.85 24.69 6.19
CA ASP A 145 -18.45 25.29 5.00
C ASP A 145 -17.68 26.58 4.72
N ILE A 146 -16.77 26.54 3.77
CA ILE A 146 -15.78 27.58 3.54
C ILE A 146 -15.82 28.01 2.07
N THR A 147 -15.87 29.33 1.86
CA THR A 147 -15.67 29.94 0.56
C THR A 147 -14.43 30.84 0.64
N ALA A 148 -13.42 30.61 -0.17
CA ALA A 148 -12.19 31.39 -0.22
C ALA A 148 -11.54 31.33 -1.61
N GLU A 149 -10.55 32.17 -1.84
CA GLU A 149 -9.73 32.09 -3.05
C GLU A 149 -9.00 30.75 -3.14
N LEU A 150 -8.82 30.25 -4.37
CA LEU A 150 -8.14 29.01 -4.66
C LEU A 150 -6.70 29.28 -5.11
N VAL A 151 -5.72 28.60 -4.49
CA VAL A 151 -4.32 28.61 -4.89
C VAL A 151 -3.87 27.20 -5.24
N PHE A 152 -3.23 27.06 -6.41
CA PHE A 152 -2.58 25.81 -6.80
C PHE A 152 -1.17 25.75 -6.22
N VAL A 153 -0.91 24.75 -5.36
CA VAL A 153 0.36 24.60 -4.64
C VAL A 153 1.17 23.39 -5.13
N ASN A 154 1.13 23.10 -6.41
CA ASN A 154 1.85 21.99 -7.07
C ASN A 154 1.71 20.65 -6.30
N ARG A 155 2.75 20.17 -5.65
CA ARG A 155 2.72 18.94 -4.83
C ARG A 155 2.39 19.19 -3.36
N GLY A 156 2.33 20.45 -2.92
CA GLY A 156 2.07 20.85 -1.55
C GLY A 156 3.11 20.34 -0.55
N ILE A 157 4.37 20.34 -0.97
CA ILE A 157 5.54 20.06 -0.12
C ILE A 157 6.20 21.39 0.28
N PRO A 158 7.08 21.43 1.31
CA PRO A 158 7.68 22.68 1.78
C PRO A 158 8.28 23.52 0.65
N ALA A 159 9.06 22.92 -0.24
CA ALA A 159 9.70 23.64 -1.35
C ALA A 159 8.69 24.33 -2.31
N ASP A 160 7.48 23.80 -2.45
CA ASP A 160 6.45 24.44 -3.28
C ASP A 160 5.93 25.72 -2.62
N TYR A 161 5.81 25.74 -1.29
CA TYR A 161 5.39 26.93 -0.53
C TYR A 161 6.52 27.97 -0.50
N ASP A 162 7.79 27.57 -0.36
CA ASP A 162 8.95 28.47 -0.49
C ASP A 162 8.97 29.17 -1.86
N GLU A 163 8.57 28.44 -2.92
CA GLU A 163 8.49 29.02 -4.26
C GLU A 163 7.34 30.03 -4.38
N LEU A 164 6.17 29.72 -3.84
CA LEU A 164 5.03 30.64 -3.82
C LEU A 164 5.36 31.92 -3.05
N GLU A 165 6.06 31.82 -1.91
CA GLU A 165 6.52 32.97 -1.14
C GLU A 165 7.48 33.83 -1.97
N ARG A 166 8.46 33.24 -2.66
CA ARG A 166 9.37 33.97 -3.57
C ARG A 166 8.63 34.65 -4.70
N MET A 167 7.52 34.06 -5.15
CA MET A 167 6.66 34.67 -6.17
C MET A 167 5.72 35.75 -5.62
N GLY A 168 5.72 35.99 -4.30
CA GLY A 168 4.81 36.93 -3.64
C GLY A 168 3.34 36.41 -3.54
N VAL A 169 3.14 35.09 -3.64
CA VAL A 169 1.81 34.47 -3.53
C VAL A 169 1.55 34.06 -2.09
N ASP A 170 0.70 34.80 -1.41
CA ASP A 170 0.23 34.45 -0.07
C ASP A 170 -0.86 33.39 -0.13
N VAL A 171 -0.74 32.35 0.68
CA VAL A 171 -1.70 31.23 0.80
C VAL A 171 -2.55 31.31 2.07
N LYS A 172 -2.27 32.24 2.96
CA LYS A 172 -2.97 32.36 4.25
C LYS A 172 -4.45 32.66 4.03
N GLY A 173 -5.31 31.87 4.69
CA GLY A 173 -6.76 32.00 4.60
C GLY A 173 -7.36 31.60 3.25
N LYS A 174 -6.60 30.92 2.39
CA LYS A 174 -7.05 30.46 1.08
C LYS A 174 -7.27 28.96 1.05
N ILE A 175 -8.02 28.49 0.07
CA ILE A 175 -8.16 27.07 -0.23
C ILE A 175 -6.99 26.68 -1.14
N VAL A 176 -6.22 25.67 -0.76
CA VAL A 176 -5.12 25.17 -1.57
C VAL A 176 -5.48 23.86 -2.27
N ILE A 177 -5.05 23.72 -3.52
CA ILE A 177 -5.18 22.46 -4.27
C ILE A 177 -3.80 21.92 -4.63
N ALA A 178 -3.55 20.65 -4.28
CA ALA A 178 -2.29 19.98 -4.53
C ALA A 178 -2.45 18.71 -5.36
N LYS A 179 -1.45 18.36 -6.16
CA LYS A 179 -1.35 17.07 -6.83
C LYS A 179 -0.86 15.99 -5.88
N TYR A 180 -1.29 14.75 -6.09
CA TYR A 180 -0.65 13.59 -5.48
C TYR A 180 0.79 13.38 -5.99
N GLY A 181 1.59 12.68 -5.19
CA GLY A 181 2.99 12.39 -5.49
C GLY A 181 3.94 13.44 -4.93
N GLY A 182 5.24 13.24 -5.17
CA GLY A 182 6.32 14.08 -4.66
C GLY A 182 6.72 13.84 -3.20
N SER A 183 5.81 13.28 -2.40
CA SER A 183 6.04 12.90 -1.00
C SER A 183 4.83 12.12 -0.47
N TRP A 184 4.85 11.73 0.82
CA TRP A 184 3.72 11.10 1.49
C TRP A 184 2.50 12.04 1.57
N ARG A 185 1.31 11.46 1.60
CA ARG A 185 0.05 12.24 1.49
C ARG A 185 -0.15 13.22 2.63
N GLY A 186 0.20 12.84 3.86
CA GLY A 186 0.00 13.67 5.06
C GLY A 186 0.83 14.96 5.10
N ILE A 187 1.91 15.07 4.30
CA ILE A 187 2.69 16.31 4.23
C ILE A 187 1.87 17.48 3.68
N LYS A 188 0.95 17.20 2.75
CA LYS A 188 0.16 18.23 2.06
C LYS A 188 -0.75 19.01 3.02
N PRO A 189 -1.63 18.37 3.81
CA PRO A 189 -2.42 19.10 4.81
C PRO A 189 -1.56 19.65 5.94
N LYS A 190 -0.46 18.98 6.31
CA LYS A 190 0.45 19.47 7.36
C LYS A 190 1.04 20.83 6.98
N VAL A 191 1.70 20.94 5.84
CA VAL A 191 2.34 22.19 5.39
C VAL A 191 1.32 23.28 5.10
N ALA A 192 0.12 22.91 4.62
CA ALA A 192 -0.96 23.88 4.41
C ALA A 192 -1.50 24.49 5.73
N ALA A 193 -1.34 23.77 6.84
CA ALA A 193 -1.80 24.25 8.17
C ALA A 193 -0.72 25.07 8.93
N GLU A 194 0.55 24.90 8.61
CA GLU A 194 1.69 25.65 9.18
C GLU A 194 1.82 27.04 8.56
#